data_61d7debaf9af808aa226aab4eaecbdd0
#
_entry.id   61d7debaf9af808aa226aab4eaecbdd0
#
_cell.length_a   1.000
_cell.length_b   1.000
_cell.length_c   1.000
_cell.angle_alpha   90.00
_cell.angle_beta   90.00
_cell.angle_gamma   90.00
#
_symmetry.space_group_name_H-M   'P 1'
#
loop_
_entity.id
_entity.type
_entity.pdbx_description
1 polymer ?
#
loop_
_entity_poly.entity_id
_entity_poly.type
_entity_poly.pdbx_seq_one_letter_code
_entity_poly.pdbx_strand_id
1 'polypeptide(L)'
;MTDALALAQQIDPALIERVIIHGDLRQLNPQQKVSYYNAVCESVGLNPLTQPFQYLVLSGREVLYARREATDQLRHLHSVSVHITAREVTEDCYIVTARASLPDGRTDESIGAVPIASLKGEFRANAMMKAETKAKRRVTLAICGLGMLDETEVESAVAQARPDFTTAATSIADQYALPPVSTLPPEADPDGDARGEPE
;
A
#
# COMPACT_ATOMS: atom_id res chain seq x y z
N MET A 1 -7.88 30.29 -3.61
CA MET A 1 -7.48 30.30 -2.19
C MET A 1 -8.67 30.44 -1.22
N THR A 2 -9.86 30.87 -1.68
CA THR A 2 -11.05 31.11 -0.83
C THR A 2 -11.77 29.83 -0.41
N ASP A 3 -11.66 28.75 -1.20
CA ASP A 3 -12.42 27.51 -0.94
C ASP A 3 -11.86 26.63 0.19
N ALA A 4 -10.55 26.60 0.38
CA ALA A 4 -9.94 25.81 1.46
C ALA A 4 -10.29 26.34 2.87
N LEU A 5 -10.46 27.65 2.99
CA LEU A 5 -10.90 28.28 4.25
C LEU A 5 -12.41 28.04 4.50
N ALA A 6 -13.22 28.03 3.45
CA ALA A 6 -14.64 27.74 3.56
C ALA A 6 -14.87 26.25 3.92
N LEU A 7 -14.02 25.37 3.45
CA LEU A 7 -14.04 23.94 3.76
C LEU A 7 -13.64 23.66 5.22
N ALA A 8 -12.61 24.35 5.70
CA ALA A 8 -12.19 24.25 7.11
C ALA A 8 -13.30 24.72 8.08
N GLN A 9 -14.22 25.57 7.64
CA GLN A 9 -15.38 26.00 8.43
C GLN A 9 -16.51 24.95 8.48
N GLN A 10 -16.53 23.97 7.60
CA GLN A 10 -17.50 22.85 7.62
C GLN A 10 -17.05 21.65 8.44
N ILE A 11 -15.75 21.59 8.80
CA ILE A 11 -15.22 20.53 9.64
C ILE A 11 -15.34 20.98 11.10
N ASP A 12 -15.85 20.06 11.95
CA ASP A 12 -15.91 20.28 13.39
C ASP A 12 -14.55 20.77 13.92
N PRO A 13 -14.48 21.97 14.58
CA PRO A 13 -13.22 22.49 15.12
C PRO A 13 -12.51 21.53 16.05
N ALA A 14 -13.26 20.72 16.82
CA ALA A 14 -12.69 19.70 17.70
C ALA A 14 -12.03 18.56 16.90
N LEU A 15 -12.47 18.30 15.69
CA LEU A 15 -11.83 17.34 14.79
C LEU A 15 -10.50 17.86 14.27
N ILE A 16 -10.46 19.12 13.83
CA ILE A 16 -9.24 19.77 13.35
C ILE A 16 -8.19 19.80 14.46
N GLU A 17 -8.59 20.17 15.68
CA GLU A 17 -7.70 20.21 16.84
C GLU A 17 -7.06 18.84 17.12
N ARG A 18 -7.84 17.77 17.15
CA ARG A 18 -7.34 16.39 17.34
C ARG A 18 -6.36 15.96 16.28
N VAL A 19 -6.65 16.26 15.01
CA VAL A 19 -5.79 15.89 13.88
C VAL A 19 -4.48 16.68 13.90
N ILE A 20 -4.54 18.00 14.14
CA ILE A 20 -3.36 18.87 14.12
C ILE A 20 -2.47 18.65 15.35
N ILE A 21 -3.06 18.52 16.53
CA ILE A 21 -2.30 18.43 17.78
C ILE A 21 -1.76 17.03 18.00
N HIS A 22 -2.56 16.00 17.78
CA HIS A 22 -2.19 14.64 18.12
C HIS A 22 -1.61 13.84 16.95
N GLY A 23 -1.93 14.19 15.70
CA GLY A 23 -1.49 13.50 14.49
C GLY A 23 -1.90 12.02 14.43
N ASP A 24 -2.89 11.62 15.25
CA ASP A 24 -3.36 10.23 15.36
C ASP A 24 -4.85 10.17 15.05
N LEU A 25 -5.18 9.60 13.91
CA LEU A 25 -6.53 9.50 13.39
C LEU A 25 -7.38 8.39 14.05
N ARG A 26 -6.81 7.58 14.95
CA ARG A 26 -7.56 6.52 15.67
C ARG A 26 -8.64 7.08 16.58
N GLN A 27 -8.46 8.31 17.04
CA GLN A 27 -9.42 8.98 17.93
C GLN A 27 -10.68 9.46 17.19
N LEU A 28 -10.68 9.42 15.86
CA LEU A 28 -11.80 9.82 15.05
C LEU A 28 -12.83 8.68 14.95
N ASN A 29 -14.10 9.00 15.13
CA ASN A 29 -15.17 8.05 14.84
C ASN A 29 -15.31 7.85 13.31
N PRO A 30 -16.04 6.82 12.85
CA PRO A 30 -16.16 6.52 11.42
C PRO A 30 -16.69 7.70 10.57
N GLN A 31 -17.64 8.47 11.07
CA GLN A 31 -18.18 9.63 10.36
C GLN A 31 -17.15 10.74 10.25
N GLN A 32 -16.41 11.01 11.31
CA GLN A 32 -15.31 11.98 11.32
C GLN A 32 -14.18 11.56 10.35
N LYS A 33 -13.86 10.26 10.27
CA LYS A 33 -12.89 9.73 9.29
C LYS A 33 -13.33 10.00 7.87
N VAL A 34 -14.61 9.75 7.55
CA VAL A 34 -15.15 10.03 6.21
C VAL A 34 -15.09 11.54 5.91
N SER A 35 -15.49 12.38 6.86
CA SER A 35 -15.44 13.85 6.69
C SER A 35 -14.00 14.34 6.48
N TYR A 36 -13.05 13.87 7.30
CA TYR A 36 -11.64 14.18 7.15
C TYR A 36 -11.06 13.71 5.80
N TYR A 37 -11.39 12.49 5.40
CA TYR A 37 -10.98 11.93 4.12
C TYR A 37 -11.45 12.79 2.93
N ASN A 38 -12.73 13.15 2.92
CA ASN A 38 -13.31 13.98 1.87
C ASN A 38 -12.67 15.37 1.85
N ALA A 39 -12.45 15.97 3.02
CA ALA A 39 -11.79 17.28 3.13
C ALA A 39 -10.35 17.24 2.59
N VAL A 40 -9.59 16.19 2.88
CA VAL A 40 -8.24 16.01 2.31
C VAL A 40 -8.32 15.86 0.80
N CYS A 41 -9.20 15.02 0.27
CA CYS A 41 -9.38 14.86 -1.18
C CYS A 41 -9.72 16.20 -1.85
N GLU A 42 -10.67 16.93 -1.30
CA GLU A 42 -11.11 18.22 -1.85
C GLU A 42 -10.01 19.27 -1.79
N SER A 43 -9.23 19.33 -0.69
CA SER A 43 -8.12 20.27 -0.54
C SER A 43 -7.03 20.12 -1.61
N VAL A 44 -6.88 18.92 -2.15
CA VAL A 44 -5.89 18.58 -3.20
C VAL A 44 -6.53 18.33 -4.57
N GLY A 45 -7.86 18.51 -4.69
CA GLY A 45 -8.60 18.36 -5.94
C GLY A 45 -8.76 16.91 -6.42
N LEU A 46 -8.69 15.91 -5.52
CA LEU A 46 -8.78 14.51 -5.87
C LEU A 46 -10.20 13.96 -5.70
N ASN A 47 -10.56 12.97 -6.53
CA ASN A 47 -11.84 12.30 -6.43
C ASN A 47 -11.82 11.25 -5.29
N PRO A 48 -12.60 11.41 -4.20
CA PRO A 48 -12.61 10.49 -3.08
C PRO A 48 -13.12 9.08 -3.45
N LEU A 49 -13.96 8.96 -4.49
CA LEU A 49 -14.54 7.68 -4.91
C LEU A 49 -13.51 6.73 -5.52
N THR A 50 -12.38 7.24 -6.00
CA THR A 50 -11.26 6.44 -6.48
C THR A 50 -10.34 5.93 -5.37
N GLN A 51 -10.64 6.27 -4.13
CA GLN A 51 -9.85 5.91 -2.95
C GLN A 51 -8.36 6.29 -3.07
N PRO A 52 -8.05 7.59 -3.34
CA PRO A 52 -6.66 8.03 -3.51
C PRO A 52 -5.81 7.89 -2.23
N PHE A 53 -6.45 7.84 -1.08
CA PHE A 53 -5.78 7.67 0.21
C PHE A 53 -6.28 6.44 0.96
N GLN A 54 -5.53 5.99 1.95
CA GLN A 54 -5.94 4.91 2.84
C GLN A 54 -5.45 5.19 4.27
N TYR A 55 -6.27 4.78 5.24
CA TYR A 55 -5.88 4.80 6.64
C TYR A 55 -5.00 3.59 6.96
N LEU A 56 -3.88 3.84 7.62
CA LEU A 56 -2.96 2.80 8.09
C LEU A 56 -2.50 3.09 9.51
N VAL A 57 -2.27 2.02 10.25
CA VAL A 57 -1.65 2.11 11.58
C VAL A 57 -0.14 1.90 11.45
N LEU A 58 0.63 2.95 11.73
CA LEU A 58 2.08 2.95 11.72
C LEU A 58 2.61 3.36 13.10
N SER A 59 3.49 2.55 13.66
CA SER A 59 4.11 2.82 14.97
C SER A 59 3.08 3.22 16.04
N GLY A 60 1.92 2.55 16.03
CA GLY A 60 0.85 2.79 16.99
C GLY A 60 0.00 4.05 16.72
N ARG A 61 0.15 4.73 15.60
CA ARG A 61 -0.69 5.86 15.18
C ARG A 61 -1.39 5.52 13.87
N GLU A 62 -2.64 5.94 13.73
CA GLU A 62 -3.33 5.84 12.45
C GLU A 62 -3.07 7.11 11.65
N VAL A 63 -2.59 6.93 10.44
CA VAL A 63 -2.23 8.00 9.51
C VAL A 63 -2.92 7.77 8.16
N LEU A 64 -3.07 8.85 7.40
CA LEU A 64 -3.53 8.78 6.02
C LEU A 64 -2.30 8.72 5.09
N TYR A 65 -2.25 7.75 4.19
CA TYR A 65 -1.17 7.65 3.21
C TYR A 65 -1.70 7.68 1.77
N ALA A 66 -0.85 8.14 0.86
CA ALA A 66 -1.19 8.26 -0.54
C ALA A 66 -1.03 6.92 -1.27
N ARG A 67 -2.07 6.48 -1.97
CA ARG A 67 -2.04 5.33 -2.86
C ARG A 67 -1.59 5.74 -4.26
N ARG A 68 -1.45 4.75 -5.15
CA ARG A 68 -1.13 4.97 -6.55
C ARG A 68 -2.13 5.93 -7.21
N GLU A 69 -3.40 5.76 -6.91
CA GLU A 69 -4.49 6.55 -7.44
C GLU A 69 -4.33 8.05 -7.14
N ALA A 70 -3.80 8.40 -5.97
CA ALA A 70 -3.49 9.80 -5.64
C ALA A 70 -2.43 10.37 -6.58
N THR A 71 -1.30 9.67 -6.74
CA THR A 71 -0.21 10.16 -7.58
C THR A 71 -0.56 10.21 -9.06
N ASP A 72 -1.38 9.27 -9.55
CA ASP A 72 -1.84 9.26 -10.94
C ASP A 72 -2.79 10.45 -11.22
N GLN A 73 -3.72 10.74 -10.30
CA GLN A 73 -4.59 11.92 -10.41
C GLN A 73 -3.83 13.24 -10.29
N LEU A 74 -2.90 13.35 -9.32
CA LEU A 74 -2.07 14.54 -9.16
C LEU A 74 -1.26 14.85 -10.41
N ARG A 75 -0.67 13.83 -11.06
CA ARG A 75 0.03 14.02 -12.33
C ARG A 75 -0.88 14.56 -13.42
N HIS A 76 -2.08 14.05 -13.53
CA HIS A 76 -3.05 14.53 -14.50
C HIS A 76 -3.51 15.94 -14.17
N LEU A 77 -3.87 16.21 -12.93
CA LEU A 77 -4.40 17.49 -12.45
C LEU A 77 -3.40 18.64 -12.63
N HIS A 78 -2.14 18.40 -12.26
CA HIS A 78 -1.09 19.42 -12.30
C HIS A 78 -0.21 19.34 -13.56
N SER A 79 -0.56 18.49 -14.53
CA SER A 79 0.24 18.28 -15.75
C SER A 79 1.71 17.94 -15.45
N VAL A 80 1.94 17.10 -14.43
CA VAL A 80 3.29 16.68 -14.01
C VAL A 80 3.86 15.68 -15.00
N SER A 81 5.01 16.00 -15.62
CA SER A 81 5.79 15.09 -16.43
C SER A 81 6.84 14.39 -15.55
N VAL A 82 6.94 13.06 -15.63
CA VAL A 82 7.91 12.27 -14.83
C VAL A 82 8.80 11.46 -15.75
N HIS A 83 10.12 11.62 -15.60
CA HIS A 83 11.14 10.91 -16.34
C HIS A 83 12.09 10.17 -15.39
N ILE A 84 12.53 8.99 -15.78
CA ILE A 84 13.61 8.29 -15.07
C ILE A 84 14.93 8.82 -15.62
N THR A 85 15.75 9.41 -14.75
CA THR A 85 17.04 10.02 -15.11
C THR A 85 18.21 9.07 -14.90
N ALA A 86 18.14 8.17 -13.91
CA ALA A 86 19.17 7.18 -13.66
C ALA A 86 18.61 5.85 -13.15
N ARG A 87 19.33 4.77 -13.44
CA ARG A 87 19.14 3.44 -12.88
C ARG A 87 20.48 2.86 -12.49
N GLU A 88 20.65 2.54 -11.23
CA GLU A 88 21.92 2.07 -10.67
C GLU A 88 21.71 0.73 -9.96
N VAL A 89 22.63 -0.19 -10.17
CA VAL A 89 22.70 -1.47 -9.47
C VAL A 89 23.93 -1.45 -8.59
N THR A 90 23.73 -1.52 -7.30
CA THR A 90 24.78 -1.78 -6.32
C THR A 90 24.79 -3.26 -5.94
N GLU A 91 25.73 -3.70 -5.11
CA GLU A 91 25.75 -5.09 -4.62
C GLU A 91 24.44 -5.45 -3.91
N ASP A 92 23.90 -4.55 -3.12
CA ASP A 92 22.74 -4.80 -2.26
C ASP A 92 21.43 -4.24 -2.78
N CYS A 93 21.48 -3.14 -3.56
CA CYS A 93 20.29 -2.39 -3.91
C CYS A 93 20.19 -2.08 -5.41
N TYR A 94 18.94 -1.97 -5.87
CA TYR A 94 18.60 -1.31 -7.13
C TYR A 94 18.02 0.06 -6.82
N ILE A 95 18.62 1.11 -7.39
CA ILE A 95 18.31 2.51 -7.16
C ILE A 95 17.82 3.13 -8.47
N VAL A 96 16.70 3.82 -8.41
CA VAL A 96 16.11 4.54 -9.54
C VAL A 96 15.96 6.00 -9.15
N THR A 97 16.45 6.90 -9.99
CA THR A 97 16.23 8.34 -9.85
C THR A 97 15.15 8.78 -10.82
N ALA A 98 14.14 9.45 -10.32
CA ALA A 98 13.08 10.04 -11.12
C ALA A 98 13.07 11.56 -10.96
N ARG A 99 12.93 12.27 -12.10
CA ARG A 99 12.73 13.72 -12.15
C ARG A 99 11.30 14.01 -12.57
N ALA A 100 10.66 14.91 -11.86
CA ALA A 100 9.39 15.49 -12.23
C ALA A 100 9.56 16.93 -12.70
N SER A 101 8.68 17.39 -13.59
CA SER A 101 8.61 18.76 -14.05
C SER A 101 7.16 19.23 -14.19
N LEU A 102 6.95 20.51 -13.90
CA LEU A 102 5.68 21.22 -14.09
C LEU A 102 5.77 22.15 -15.30
N PRO A 103 4.62 22.55 -15.87
CA PRO A 103 4.58 23.50 -17.01
C PRO A 103 5.22 24.87 -16.72
N ASP A 104 5.28 25.27 -15.46
CA ASP A 104 5.92 26.52 -15.00
C ASP A 104 7.46 26.45 -14.96
N GLY A 105 8.03 25.29 -15.31
CA GLY A 105 9.48 25.04 -15.29
C GLY A 105 10.03 24.55 -13.95
N ARG A 106 9.22 24.43 -12.90
CA ARG A 106 9.64 23.84 -11.63
C ARG A 106 9.98 22.37 -11.83
N THR A 107 11.07 21.92 -11.23
CA THR A 107 11.52 20.53 -11.27
C THR A 107 11.85 20.02 -9.88
N ASP A 108 11.74 18.71 -9.69
CA ASP A 108 12.12 18.02 -8.46
C ASP A 108 12.67 16.63 -8.80
N GLU A 109 13.48 16.06 -7.92
CA GLU A 109 14.04 14.72 -8.07
C GLU A 109 13.87 13.91 -6.79
N SER A 110 13.60 12.62 -6.98
CA SER A 110 13.53 11.66 -5.88
C SER A 110 14.05 10.31 -6.29
N ILE A 111 14.55 9.56 -5.31
CA ILE A 111 15.02 8.20 -5.50
C ILE A 111 14.02 7.17 -4.97
N GLY A 112 14.01 6.03 -5.64
CA GLY A 112 13.38 4.80 -5.14
C GLY A 112 14.42 3.69 -5.08
N ALA A 113 14.64 3.12 -3.91
CA ALA A 113 15.60 2.04 -3.72
C ALA A 113 14.92 0.80 -3.15
N VAL A 114 15.35 -0.37 -3.60
CA VAL A 114 14.93 -1.67 -3.08
C VAL A 114 16.12 -2.61 -2.94
N PRO A 115 16.18 -3.44 -1.90
CA PRO A 115 17.22 -4.46 -1.76
C PRO A 115 17.01 -5.56 -2.82
N ILE A 116 18.12 -6.00 -3.45
CA ILE A 116 18.13 -7.02 -4.51
C ILE A 116 19.19 -8.12 -4.30
N ALA A 117 20.04 -8.01 -3.30
CA ALA A 117 21.18 -8.92 -3.09
C ALA A 117 20.80 -10.40 -3.07
N SER A 118 19.72 -10.77 -2.39
CA SER A 118 19.25 -12.16 -2.26
C SER A 118 18.23 -12.57 -3.32
N LEU A 119 17.79 -11.64 -4.20
CA LEU A 119 16.70 -11.87 -5.12
C LEU A 119 17.19 -12.40 -6.48
N LYS A 120 16.48 -13.39 -7.02
CA LYS A 120 16.75 -13.98 -8.35
C LYS A 120 15.48 -14.04 -9.19
N GLY A 121 15.65 -14.15 -10.52
CA GLY A 121 14.56 -14.34 -11.47
C GLY A 121 13.44 -13.30 -11.31
N GLU A 122 12.21 -13.78 -11.23
CA GLU A 122 11.01 -12.96 -11.16
C GLU A 122 10.97 -12.04 -9.93
N PHE A 123 11.42 -12.52 -8.76
CA PHE A 123 11.47 -11.70 -7.55
C PHE A 123 12.38 -10.49 -7.71
N ARG A 124 13.53 -10.66 -8.38
CA ARG A 124 14.44 -9.56 -8.69
C ARG A 124 13.80 -8.57 -9.67
N ALA A 125 13.14 -9.05 -10.72
CA ALA A 125 12.44 -8.21 -11.67
C ALA A 125 11.33 -7.39 -11.00
N ASN A 126 10.52 -8.02 -10.15
CA ASN A 126 9.46 -7.35 -9.38
C ASN A 126 10.02 -6.28 -8.44
N ALA A 127 11.15 -6.56 -7.77
CA ALA A 127 11.83 -5.57 -6.92
C ALA A 127 12.31 -4.37 -7.73
N MET A 128 12.86 -4.58 -8.93
CA MET A 128 13.29 -3.49 -9.82
C MET A 128 12.11 -2.62 -10.28
N MET A 129 10.99 -3.22 -10.67
CA MET A 129 9.76 -2.49 -11.00
C MET A 129 9.21 -1.72 -9.81
N LYS A 130 9.31 -2.27 -8.59
CA LYS A 130 8.92 -1.60 -7.35
C LYS A 130 9.77 -0.36 -7.08
N ALA A 131 11.09 -0.41 -7.30
CA ALA A 131 11.97 0.74 -7.15
C ALA A 131 11.58 1.88 -8.09
N GLU A 132 11.27 1.57 -9.35
CA GLU A 132 10.82 2.57 -10.33
C GLU A 132 9.48 3.20 -9.91
N THR A 133 8.54 2.39 -9.46
CA THR A 133 7.25 2.88 -8.95
C THR A 133 7.45 3.79 -7.73
N LYS A 134 8.33 3.41 -6.82
CA LYS A 134 8.68 4.18 -5.62
C LYS A 134 9.26 5.56 -5.99
N ALA A 135 10.23 5.60 -6.91
CA ALA A 135 10.81 6.84 -7.37
C ALA A 135 9.76 7.79 -7.99
N LYS A 136 8.92 7.25 -8.89
CA LYS A 136 7.86 8.04 -9.56
C LYS A 136 6.81 8.59 -8.59
N ARG A 137 6.41 7.81 -7.59
CA ARG A 137 5.45 8.27 -6.58
C ARG A 137 6.02 9.36 -5.70
N ARG A 138 7.21 9.14 -5.15
CA ARG A 138 7.88 10.11 -4.28
C ARG A 138 8.08 11.45 -4.96
N VAL A 139 8.60 11.46 -6.18
CA VAL A 139 8.83 12.71 -6.90
C VAL A 139 7.51 13.42 -7.27
N THR A 140 6.43 12.66 -7.52
CA THR A 140 5.11 13.24 -7.76
C THR A 140 4.56 13.92 -6.51
N LEU A 141 4.62 13.26 -5.35
CA LEU A 141 4.17 13.85 -4.09
C LEU A 141 5.00 15.07 -3.72
N ALA A 142 6.32 15.00 -3.87
CA ALA A 142 7.23 16.09 -3.55
C ALA A 142 6.96 17.34 -4.41
N ILE A 143 6.87 17.20 -5.74
CA ILE A 143 6.64 18.34 -6.64
C ILE A 143 5.25 18.96 -6.47
N CYS A 144 4.25 18.16 -6.04
CA CYS A 144 2.92 18.64 -5.71
C CYS A 144 2.81 19.24 -4.29
N GLY A 145 3.91 19.25 -3.51
CA GLY A 145 3.93 19.81 -2.16
C GLY A 145 3.21 18.95 -1.10
N LEU A 146 3.02 17.67 -1.37
CA LEU A 146 2.40 16.73 -0.47
C LEU A 146 3.46 15.91 0.27
N GLY A 147 3.73 16.27 1.52
CA GLY A 147 4.64 15.54 2.42
C GLY A 147 4.01 14.26 3.02
N MET A 148 3.21 13.53 2.25
CA MET A 148 2.54 12.31 2.69
C MET A 148 3.41 11.09 2.44
N LEU A 149 3.32 10.11 3.34
CA LEU A 149 3.92 8.80 3.15
C LEU A 149 3.29 8.10 1.94
N ASP A 150 4.10 7.44 1.14
CA ASP A 150 3.61 6.59 0.07
C ASP A 150 3.51 5.11 0.52
N GLU A 151 2.79 4.31 -0.24
CA GLU A 151 2.54 2.90 0.01
C GLU A 151 3.85 2.09 0.21
N THR A 152 4.94 2.50 -0.43
CA THR A 152 6.22 1.80 -0.37
C THR A 152 7.00 2.11 0.91
N GLU A 153 6.80 3.27 1.51
CA GLU A 153 7.39 3.65 2.82
C GLU A 153 6.70 2.90 3.94
N VAL A 154 5.40 2.69 3.81
CA VAL A 154 4.57 1.93 4.75
C VAL A 154 4.97 0.47 4.81
N GLU A 155 5.21 -0.19 3.67
CA GLU A 155 5.66 -1.59 3.65
C GLU A 155 6.97 -1.80 4.42
N SER A 156 7.89 -0.84 4.33
CA SER A 156 9.15 -0.88 5.07
C SER A 156 8.93 -0.75 6.58
N ALA A 157 8.03 0.11 7.01
CA ALA A 157 7.69 0.30 8.42
C ALA A 157 6.93 -0.91 9.00
N VAL A 158 6.02 -1.51 8.23
CA VAL A 158 5.27 -2.71 8.64
C VAL A 158 6.18 -3.94 8.68
N ALA A 159 7.14 -4.08 7.76
CA ALA A 159 8.11 -5.15 7.76
C ALA A 159 9.05 -5.10 8.99
N GLN A 160 9.41 -3.89 9.44
CA GLN A 160 10.21 -3.69 10.67
C GLN A 160 9.38 -3.89 11.95
N ALA A 161 8.07 -3.71 11.89
CA ALA A 161 7.15 -3.88 13.03
C ALA A 161 6.60 -5.31 13.16
N ARG A 162 6.90 -6.22 12.22
CA ARG A 162 6.52 -7.63 12.34
C ARG A 162 7.43 -8.30 13.38
N PRO A 163 6.91 -8.69 14.56
CA PRO A 163 7.60 -9.67 15.38
C PRO A 163 7.75 -10.95 14.54
N ASP A 164 8.87 -11.66 14.72
CA ASP A 164 9.13 -12.92 14.05
C ASP A 164 8.00 -13.94 14.30
N PHE A 165 7.04 -14.00 13.39
CA PHE A 165 5.95 -14.97 13.42
C PHE A 165 6.40 -16.39 13.09
N THR A 166 7.67 -16.62 12.77
CA THR A 166 8.22 -17.95 12.53
C THR A 166 8.07 -18.85 13.74
N THR A 167 8.19 -18.31 14.95
CA THR A 167 8.03 -19.08 16.20
C THR A 167 6.55 -19.27 16.56
N ALA A 168 5.66 -18.34 16.21
CA ALA A 168 4.24 -18.44 16.50
C ALA A 168 3.50 -19.41 15.54
N ALA A 169 3.93 -19.49 14.27
CA ALA A 169 3.33 -20.39 13.30
C ALA A 169 3.55 -21.87 13.65
N THR A 170 4.70 -22.24 14.23
CA THR A 170 4.98 -23.59 14.69
C THR A 170 4.08 -23.99 15.86
N SER A 171 3.85 -23.08 16.80
CA SER A 171 2.97 -23.31 17.94
C SER A 171 1.49 -23.47 17.57
N ILE A 172 1.02 -22.77 16.54
CA ILE A 172 -0.36 -22.88 16.05
C ILE A 172 -0.54 -24.17 15.24
N ALA A 173 0.42 -24.55 14.42
CA ALA A 173 0.39 -25.81 13.66
C ALA A 173 0.33 -27.03 14.56
N ASP A 174 1.07 -27.03 15.68
CA ASP A 174 1.02 -28.11 16.68
C ASP A 174 -0.31 -28.17 17.47
N GLN A 175 -0.97 -27.03 17.66
CA GLN A 175 -2.24 -26.94 18.37
C GLN A 175 -3.44 -27.38 17.52
N TYR A 176 -3.32 -27.34 16.19
CA TYR A 176 -4.33 -27.73 15.20
C TYR A 176 -3.88 -28.94 14.35
N ALA A 177 -2.92 -29.74 14.82
CA ALA A 177 -2.59 -31.00 14.19
C ALA A 177 -3.84 -31.89 14.17
N LEU A 178 -4.45 -32.00 13.02
CA LEU A 178 -5.55 -32.95 12.81
C LEU A 178 -5.02 -34.36 13.09
N PRO A 179 -5.77 -35.21 13.79
CA PRO A 179 -5.38 -36.59 13.97
C PRO A 179 -5.20 -37.25 12.61
N PRO A 180 -4.26 -38.22 12.49
CA PRO A 180 -4.01 -38.89 11.23
C PRO A 180 -5.33 -39.46 10.70
N VAL A 181 -5.63 -39.19 9.44
CA VAL A 181 -6.81 -39.71 8.75
C VAL A 181 -6.73 -41.23 8.84
N SER A 182 -7.56 -41.81 9.68
CA SER A 182 -7.75 -43.25 9.72
C SER A 182 -8.18 -43.71 8.34
N THR A 183 -7.40 -44.62 7.76
CA THR A 183 -7.68 -45.20 6.44
C THR A 183 -9.12 -45.69 6.38
N LEU A 184 -9.93 -45.05 5.54
CA LEU A 184 -11.26 -45.56 5.20
C LEU A 184 -11.09 -46.98 4.64
N PRO A 185 -11.92 -47.94 5.03
CA PRO A 185 -11.93 -49.25 4.40
C PRO A 185 -12.22 -49.07 2.92
N PRO A 186 -11.68 -49.94 2.03
CA PRO A 186 -11.88 -49.83 0.60
C PRO A 186 -13.37 -49.92 0.29
N GLU A 187 -13.82 -48.97 -0.52
CA GLU A 187 -15.17 -48.92 -1.07
C GLU A 187 -15.44 -50.22 -1.81
N ALA A 188 -16.53 -50.91 -1.47
CA ALA A 188 -16.95 -52.13 -2.14
C ALA A 188 -17.40 -51.76 -3.59
N ASP A 189 -16.81 -52.42 -4.56
CA ASP A 189 -17.19 -52.30 -5.98
C ASP A 189 -18.67 -52.60 -6.18
N PRO A 190 -19.47 -51.72 -6.78
CA PRO A 190 -20.88 -51.95 -7.02
C PRO A 190 -21.18 -52.80 -8.27
N ASP A 191 -20.19 -53.25 -9.04
CA ASP A 191 -20.38 -54.02 -10.26
C ASP A 191 -19.92 -55.50 -10.12
N GLY A 192 -20.61 -56.23 -9.24
CA GLY A 192 -20.60 -57.69 -9.28
C GLY A 192 -21.47 -58.21 -10.43
N ASP A 193 -20.86 -58.51 -11.52
CA ASP A 193 -21.42 -59.06 -12.75
C ASP A 193 -22.23 -60.35 -12.46
N ALA A 194 -23.57 -60.22 -12.54
CA ALA A 194 -24.51 -61.34 -12.55
C ALA A 194 -24.70 -61.82 -13.98
N ARG A 195 -23.78 -62.68 -14.46
CA ARG A 195 -24.05 -63.53 -15.63
C ARG A 195 -24.22 -64.97 -15.17
N GLY A 196 -25.48 -65.35 -14.99
CA GLY A 196 -25.92 -66.71 -14.95
C GLY A 196 -26.04 -67.22 -16.37
N GLU A 197 -25.42 -68.35 -16.68
CA GLU A 197 -25.75 -69.15 -17.84
C GLU A 197 -26.71 -70.25 -17.47
N PRO A 198 -27.54 -70.69 -18.48
CA PRO A 198 -28.57 -71.68 -18.27
C PRO A 198 -28.10 -73.10 -18.63
N GLU A 199 -28.60 -74.07 -17.91
CA GLU A 199 -29.15 -75.33 -18.43
C GLU A 199 -30.04 -75.96 -17.38
#